data_890292dbce147e063b609f7642f9eb88
#
_entry.id   890292dbce147e063b609f7642f9eb88
#
_cell.length_a   1.000
_cell.length_b   1.000
_cell.length_c   1.000
_cell.angle_alpha   90.00
_cell.angle_beta   90.00
_cell.angle_gamma   90.00
#
_symmetry.space_group_name_H-M   'P 1'
#
loop_
_entity.id
_entity.type
_entity.pdbx_description
1 polymer ?
#
loop_
_entity_poly.entity_id
_entity_poly.type
_entity_poly.pdbx_seq_one_letter_code
_entity_poly.pdbx_strand_id
1 'polypeptide(L)'
;FNKPLIAKIMYFLRILPMVRQRDGLRNVLKNHDTQEIIIETIENDVRFCMYPEGRHRPAHSLLPLGKGIFRAALAANAKFGESKPVYIVPTGIEYGDYFRYRSTSLVTFGKPLNVTEFIKGLDVENEAQMMEPLRKELSARMSELFSYLPDGEDLQDRWTLVKMMSV
;
A
#
# COMPACT_ATOMS: atom_id res chain seq x y z
N PHE A 1 8.32 -17.51 4.95
CA PHE A 1 7.89 -18.67 4.15
C PHE A 1 8.37 -19.96 4.84
N ASN A 2 7.43 -20.84 5.21
CA ASN A 2 7.76 -22.06 5.98
C ASN A 2 8.38 -23.20 5.13
N LYS A 3 8.33 -23.09 3.79
CA LYS A 3 8.88 -24.10 2.88
C LYS A 3 10.08 -23.53 2.13
N PRO A 4 11.26 -24.17 2.15
CA PRO A 4 12.50 -23.61 1.60
C PRO A 4 12.42 -23.37 0.08
N LEU A 5 11.71 -24.23 -0.67
CA LEU A 5 11.53 -24.08 -2.12
C LEU A 5 10.68 -22.83 -2.44
N ILE A 6 9.58 -22.62 -1.69
CA ILE A 6 8.72 -21.46 -1.86
C ILE A 6 9.49 -20.19 -1.52
N ALA A 7 10.29 -20.21 -0.43
CA ALA A 7 11.13 -19.07 -0.09
C ALA A 7 12.08 -18.70 -1.23
N LYS A 8 12.78 -19.67 -1.84
CA LYS A 8 13.67 -19.42 -2.99
C LYS A 8 12.93 -18.77 -4.18
N ILE A 9 11.74 -19.28 -4.51
CA ILE A 9 10.92 -18.72 -5.59
C ILE A 9 10.50 -17.27 -5.27
N MET A 10 10.04 -17.01 -4.04
CA MET A 10 9.64 -15.68 -3.62
C MET A 10 10.80 -14.68 -3.64
N TYR A 11 11.97 -15.06 -3.14
CA TYR A 11 13.17 -14.21 -3.23
C TYR A 11 13.63 -13.99 -4.68
N PHE A 12 13.55 -15.01 -5.53
CA PHE A 12 13.81 -14.85 -6.97
C PHE A 12 12.88 -13.83 -7.62
N LEU A 13 11.59 -13.82 -7.22
CA LEU A 13 10.60 -12.84 -7.64
C LEU A 13 10.72 -11.49 -6.92
N ARG A 14 11.75 -11.30 -6.09
CA ARG A 14 11.99 -10.08 -5.29
C ARG A 14 10.82 -9.72 -4.36
N ILE A 15 10.10 -10.74 -3.87
CA ILE A 15 9.01 -10.58 -2.89
C ILE A 15 9.60 -10.64 -1.49
N LEU A 16 9.48 -9.53 -0.75
CA LEU A 16 9.94 -9.45 0.64
C LEU A 16 8.86 -9.93 1.60
N PRO A 17 9.21 -10.76 2.60
CA PRO A 17 8.27 -11.19 3.62
C PRO A 17 7.97 -10.04 4.59
N MET A 18 6.70 -9.72 4.80
CA MET A 18 6.26 -8.84 5.88
C MET A 18 5.40 -9.61 6.88
N VAL A 19 5.78 -9.53 8.15
CA VAL A 19 5.08 -10.22 9.24
C VAL A 19 3.98 -9.30 9.79
N ARG A 20 2.78 -9.85 9.94
CA ARG A 20 1.62 -9.15 10.50
C ARG A 20 1.67 -9.20 12.03
N GLN A 21 1.12 -8.18 12.70
CA GLN A 21 1.08 -8.12 14.18
C GLN A 21 0.40 -9.35 14.80
N ARG A 22 -0.59 -9.93 14.14
CA ARG A 22 -1.28 -11.15 14.58
C ARG A 22 -0.39 -12.41 14.59
N ASP A 23 0.76 -12.38 13.93
CA ASP A 23 1.68 -13.52 13.83
C ASP A 23 2.69 -13.58 15.01
N GLY A 24 2.49 -12.73 16.03
CA GLY A 24 3.22 -12.67 17.28
C GLY A 24 4.34 -11.61 17.31
N LEU A 25 4.52 -10.99 18.48
CA LEU A 25 5.46 -9.88 18.70
C LEU A 25 6.92 -10.23 18.35
N ARG A 26 7.35 -11.48 18.60
CA ARG A 26 8.70 -11.95 18.26
C ARG A 26 8.98 -11.87 16.75
N ASN A 27 7.97 -12.07 15.93
CA ASN A 27 8.12 -12.04 14.49
C ASN A 27 8.04 -10.61 13.92
N VAL A 28 7.45 -9.67 14.66
CA VAL A 28 7.40 -8.26 14.25
C VAL A 28 8.78 -7.62 14.24
N LEU A 29 9.72 -8.08 15.06
CA LEU A 29 11.11 -7.62 15.06
C LEU A 29 11.81 -7.88 13.71
N LYS A 30 11.43 -8.94 12.99
CA LYS A 30 11.92 -9.21 11.62
C LYS A 30 11.49 -8.16 10.58
N ASN A 31 10.49 -7.35 10.89
CA ASN A 31 10.09 -6.25 10.01
C ASN A 31 11.11 -5.11 9.99
N HIS A 32 12.00 -5.02 10.99
CA HIS A 32 13.09 -4.05 10.99
C HIS A 32 14.05 -4.34 9.84
N ASP A 33 14.49 -5.60 9.71
CA ASP A 33 15.38 -6.02 8.62
C ASP A 33 14.72 -5.76 7.24
N THR A 34 13.42 -6.03 7.14
CA THR A 34 12.67 -5.76 5.90
C THR A 34 12.59 -4.25 5.61
N GLN A 35 12.46 -3.41 6.63
CA GLN A 35 12.44 -1.96 6.47
C GLN A 35 13.79 -1.42 5.99
N GLU A 36 14.90 -1.95 6.50
CA GLU A 36 16.24 -1.61 6.03
C GLU A 36 16.43 -1.97 4.56
N ILE A 37 16.00 -3.16 4.13
CA ILE A 37 16.02 -3.58 2.73
C ILE A 37 15.19 -2.64 1.84
N ILE A 38 14.03 -2.19 2.31
CA ILE A 38 13.19 -1.23 1.57
C ILE A 38 13.93 0.10 1.39
N ILE A 39 14.56 0.61 2.45
CA ILE A 39 15.31 1.86 2.40
C ILE A 39 16.51 1.74 1.44
N GLU A 40 17.26 0.65 1.51
CA GLU A 40 18.37 0.36 0.58
C GLU A 40 17.88 0.24 -0.87
N THR A 41 16.73 -0.38 -1.07
CA THR A 41 16.08 -0.51 -2.39
C THR A 41 15.77 0.88 -2.97
N ILE A 42 15.22 1.80 -2.16
CA ILE A 42 14.93 3.17 -2.54
C ILE A 42 16.22 3.96 -2.79
N GLU A 43 17.26 3.74 -1.99
CA GLU A 43 18.58 4.35 -2.15
C GLU A 43 19.21 4.05 -3.51
N ASN A 44 19.02 2.82 -3.99
CA ASN A 44 19.50 2.35 -5.29
C ASN A 44 18.53 2.66 -6.46
N ASP A 45 17.60 3.60 -6.30
CA ASP A 45 16.61 4.00 -7.31
C ASP A 45 15.70 2.87 -7.80
N VAL A 46 15.58 1.79 -7.03
CA VAL A 46 14.69 0.68 -7.33
C VAL A 46 13.32 0.96 -6.72
N ARG A 47 12.28 0.85 -7.54
CA ARG A 47 10.90 1.06 -7.09
C ARG A 47 10.44 -0.12 -6.23
N PHE A 48 9.73 0.20 -5.15
CA PHE A 48 9.19 -0.78 -4.24
C PHE A 48 7.65 -0.72 -4.26
N CYS A 49 7.01 -1.88 -4.40
CA CYS A 49 5.55 -1.99 -4.37
C CYS A 49 5.09 -2.60 -3.03
N MET A 50 4.08 -1.99 -2.43
CA MET A 50 3.50 -2.45 -1.17
C MET A 50 1.97 -2.43 -1.24
N TYR A 51 1.33 -3.44 -0.64
CA TYR A 51 -0.12 -3.53 -0.48
C TYR A 51 -0.49 -3.13 0.96
N PRO A 52 -0.79 -1.85 1.21
CA PRO A 52 -0.91 -1.34 2.58
C PRO A 52 -2.16 -1.83 3.31
N GLU A 53 -3.16 -2.34 2.61
CA GLU A 53 -4.35 -2.94 3.21
C GLU A 53 -4.07 -4.28 3.90
N GLY A 54 -3.05 -5.02 3.45
CA GLY A 54 -2.60 -6.28 4.05
C GLY A 54 -3.62 -7.42 4.03
N ARG A 55 -4.74 -7.27 3.34
CA ARG A 55 -5.81 -8.28 3.16
C ARG A 55 -6.35 -8.24 1.75
N HIS A 56 -6.96 -9.36 1.36
CA HIS A 56 -7.80 -9.46 0.18
C HIS A 56 -9.26 -9.64 0.62
N ARG A 57 -10.15 -8.93 -0.04
CA ARG A 57 -11.59 -9.15 0.07
C ARG A 57 -12.28 -8.76 -1.24
N PRO A 58 -13.36 -9.46 -1.61
CA PRO A 58 -14.16 -9.10 -2.79
C PRO A 58 -15.09 -7.93 -2.44
N ALA A 59 -14.52 -6.76 -2.23
CA ALA A 59 -15.26 -5.55 -1.90
C ALA A 59 -14.67 -4.36 -2.65
N HIS A 60 -15.48 -3.34 -2.86
CA HIS A 60 -15.15 -2.14 -3.63
C HIS A 60 -14.90 -0.92 -2.72
N SER A 61 -14.47 -1.18 -1.49
CA SER A 61 -14.09 -0.16 -0.52
C SER A 61 -12.66 -0.38 -0.05
N LEU A 62 -11.98 0.73 0.26
CA LEU A 62 -10.63 0.71 0.78
C LEU A 62 -10.62 0.26 2.25
N LEU A 63 -9.74 -0.67 2.58
CA LEU A 63 -9.46 -1.03 3.97
C LEU A 63 -8.55 0.01 4.63
N PRO A 64 -8.59 0.11 5.97
CA PRO A 64 -7.64 0.96 6.68
C PRO A 64 -6.19 0.60 6.34
N LEU A 65 -5.43 1.58 5.89
CA LEU A 65 -4.05 1.39 5.49
C LEU A 65 -3.15 1.08 6.69
N GLY A 66 -2.34 0.04 6.59
CA GLY A 66 -1.39 -0.36 7.60
C GLY A 66 -0.23 0.64 7.75
N LYS A 67 0.39 0.68 8.92
CA LYS A 67 1.46 1.63 9.27
C LYS A 67 2.78 1.39 8.50
N GLY A 68 2.95 0.21 7.87
CA GLY A 68 4.23 -0.20 7.27
C GLY A 68 4.73 0.74 6.18
N ILE A 69 3.85 1.15 5.26
CA ILE A 69 4.21 2.05 4.16
C ILE A 69 4.62 3.44 4.68
N PHE A 70 3.93 3.96 5.69
CA PHE A 70 4.23 5.28 6.25
C PHE A 70 5.56 5.27 7.01
N ARG A 71 5.83 4.23 7.80
CA ARG A 71 7.12 4.07 8.48
C ARG A 71 8.27 3.97 7.48
N ALA A 72 8.13 3.18 6.43
CA ALA A 72 9.15 3.07 5.40
C ALA A 72 9.39 4.41 4.68
N ALA A 73 8.33 5.14 4.33
CA ALA A 73 8.43 6.44 3.68
C ALA A 73 9.05 7.52 4.59
N LEU A 74 8.66 7.57 5.87
CA LEU A 74 9.21 8.51 6.85
C LEU A 74 10.69 8.21 7.15
N ALA A 75 11.05 6.94 7.33
CA ALA A 75 12.43 6.53 7.54
C ALA A 75 13.32 6.82 6.32
N ALA A 76 12.83 6.57 5.11
CA ALA A 76 13.53 6.94 3.89
C ALA A 76 13.69 8.48 3.78
N ASN A 77 12.64 9.24 4.09
CA ASN A 77 12.71 10.70 4.10
C ASN A 77 13.69 11.23 5.17
N ALA A 78 13.74 10.63 6.34
CA ALA A 78 14.70 10.99 7.38
C ALA A 78 16.15 10.72 6.95
N LYS A 79 16.38 9.64 6.18
CA LYS A 79 17.71 9.25 5.67
C LYS A 79 18.17 10.16 4.53
N PHE A 80 17.29 10.47 3.57
CA PHE A 80 17.66 11.14 2.32
C PHE A 80 17.39 12.64 2.33
N GLY A 81 16.41 13.09 3.09
CA GLY A 81 16.02 14.49 3.17
C GLY A 81 15.61 15.08 1.82
N GLU A 82 16.07 16.29 1.55
CA GLU A 82 15.80 17.00 0.31
C GLU A 82 16.64 16.53 -0.86
N SER A 83 17.78 15.88 -0.60
CA SER A 83 18.69 15.41 -1.64
C SER A 83 18.06 14.35 -2.53
N LYS A 84 17.13 13.55 -1.97
CA LYS A 84 16.39 12.51 -2.69
C LYS A 84 14.93 12.47 -2.18
N PRO A 85 14.03 13.30 -2.76
CA PRO A 85 12.63 13.34 -2.34
C PRO A 85 11.94 11.98 -2.46
N VAL A 86 11.18 11.61 -1.43
CA VAL A 86 10.46 10.33 -1.36
C VAL A 86 9.04 10.52 -1.89
N TYR A 87 8.65 9.65 -2.81
CA TYR A 87 7.31 9.66 -3.41
C TYR A 87 6.54 8.38 -3.11
N ILE A 88 5.26 8.51 -2.78
CA ILE A 88 4.30 7.40 -2.78
C ILE A 88 3.39 7.58 -3.99
N VAL A 89 3.34 6.57 -4.86
CA VAL A 89 2.42 6.55 -6.02
C VAL A 89 1.21 5.71 -5.66
N PRO A 90 0.03 6.32 -5.41
CA PRO A 90 -1.19 5.56 -5.18
C PRO A 90 -1.52 4.76 -6.44
N THR A 91 -1.90 3.50 -6.25
CA THR A 91 -2.22 2.60 -7.36
C THR A 91 -3.49 1.83 -7.04
N GLY A 92 -4.50 1.98 -7.89
CA GLY A 92 -5.75 1.23 -7.85
C GLY A 92 -5.68 0.01 -8.73
N ILE A 93 -6.23 -1.11 -8.28
CA ILE A 93 -6.38 -2.34 -9.07
C ILE A 93 -7.84 -2.76 -9.00
N GLU A 94 -8.50 -2.79 -10.15
CA GLU A 94 -9.86 -3.29 -10.28
C GLU A 94 -9.88 -4.58 -11.09
N TYR A 95 -10.72 -5.52 -10.69
CA TYR A 95 -10.89 -6.80 -11.35
C TYR A 95 -12.32 -6.87 -11.92
N GLY A 96 -12.47 -7.19 -13.19
CA GLY A 96 -13.78 -7.38 -13.81
C GLY A 96 -14.55 -8.53 -13.17
N ASP A 97 -13.86 -9.63 -12.88
CA ASP A 97 -14.35 -10.72 -12.03
C ASP A 97 -13.19 -11.30 -11.23
N TYR A 98 -13.24 -11.11 -9.92
CA TYR A 98 -12.16 -11.50 -9.00
C TYR A 98 -11.89 -13.00 -8.96
N PHE A 99 -12.92 -13.82 -9.20
CA PHE A 99 -12.82 -15.28 -9.10
C PHE A 99 -12.68 -15.98 -10.44
N ARG A 100 -12.85 -15.25 -11.54
CA ARG A 100 -12.84 -15.85 -12.87
C ARG A 100 -11.44 -15.89 -13.46
N TYR A 101 -11.02 -17.06 -13.93
CA TYR A 101 -9.82 -17.19 -14.72
C TYR A 101 -9.95 -16.40 -16.04
N ARG A 102 -8.89 -15.71 -16.45
CA ARG A 102 -8.87 -14.83 -17.63
C ARG A 102 -9.82 -13.63 -17.53
N SER A 103 -10.07 -13.16 -16.33
CA SER A 103 -10.74 -11.88 -16.12
C SER A 103 -9.82 -10.72 -16.50
N THR A 104 -10.42 -9.58 -16.85
CA THR A 104 -9.70 -8.32 -17.06
C THR A 104 -9.30 -7.72 -15.73
N SER A 105 -8.17 -7.02 -15.71
CA SER A 105 -7.77 -6.17 -14.61
C SER A 105 -7.38 -4.79 -15.13
N LEU A 106 -7.82 -3.76 -14.43
CA LEU A 106 -7.46 -2.37 -14.68
C LEU A 106 -6.51 -1.91 -13.57
N VAL A 107 -5.36 -1.37 -13.96
CA VAL A 107 -4.41 -0.76 -13.03
C VAL A 107 -4.36 0.73 -13.31
N THR A 108 -4.73 1.53 -12.31
CA THR A 108 -4.77 2.99 -12.41
C THR A 108 -3.73 3.60 -11.48
N PHE A 109 -2.87 4.44 -12.01
CA PHE A 109 -1.88 5.18 -11.23
C PHE A 109 -2.39 6.58 -10.93
N GLY A 110 -2.41 6.95 -9.66
CA GLY A 110 -2.79 8.27 -9.21
C GLY A 110 -1.64 9.26 -9.18
N LYS A 111 -1.96 10.50 -8.83
CA LYS A 111 -0.95 11.56 -8.69
C LYS A 111 0.03 11.20 -7.56
N PRO A 112 1.34 11.21 -7.82
CA PRO A 112 2.35 10.94 -6.79
C PRO A 112 2.20 11.88 -5.58
N LEU A 113 2.34 11.34 -4.38
CA LEU A 113 2.43 12.10 -3.13
C LEU A 113 3.90 12.31 -2.81
N ASN A 114 4.38 13.55 -2.90
CA ASN A 114 5.71 13.92 -2.44
C ASN A 114 5.71 13.97 -0.91
N VAL A 115 6.24 12.93 -0.27
CA VAL A 115 6.27 12.80 1.19
C VAL A 115 7.13 13.89 1.82
N THR A 116 8.25 14.23 1.19
CA THR A 116 9.20 15.24 1.67
C THR A 116 8.55 16.63 1.74
N GLU A 117 7.85 17.04 0.69
CA GLU A 117 7.13 18.31 0.68
C GLU A 117 5.90 18.30 1.60
N PHE A 118 5.18 17.17 1.61
CA PHE A 118 3.98 17.04 2.44
C PHE A 118 4.31 17.21 3.93
N ILE A 119 5.40 16.57 4.40
CA ILE A 119 5.83 16.65 5.80
C ILE A 119 6.27 18.07 6.17
N LYS A 120 6.97 18.79 5.29
CA LYS A 120 7.35 20.18 5.52
C LYS A 120 6.14 21.11 5.71
N GLY A 121 5.02 20.79 5.07
CA GLY A 121 3.77 21.53 5.23
C GLY A 121 3.02 21.20 6.52
N LEU A 122 3.45 20.18 7.28
CA LEU A 122 2.88 19.83 8.58
C LEU A 122 3.67 20.55 9.68
N ASP A 123 2.97 21.30 10.55
CA ASP A 123 3.57 21.92 11.73
C ASP A 123 3.71 20.90 12.87
N VAL A 124 4.44 19.79 12.59
CA VAL A 124 4.65 18.67 13.53
C VAL A 124 6.04 18.09 13.37
N GLU A 125 6.72 17.85 14.49
CA GLU A 125 8.07 17.27 14.50
C GLU A 125 8.10 15.76 14.77
N ASN A 126 7.00 15.21 15.33
CA ASN A 126 6.95 13.81 15.74
C ASN A 126 6.45 12.89 14.61
N GLU A 127 7.22 11.86 14.30
CA GLU A 127 6.88 10.82 13.29
C GLU A 127 5.48 10.22 13.51
N ALA A 128 5.08 9.97 14.76
CA ALA A 128 3.77 9.43 15.08
C ALA A 128 2.62 10.37 14.68
N GLN A 129 2.85 11.69 14.78
CA GLN A 129 1.87 12.71 14.40
C GLN A 129 1.82 12.90 12.86
N MET A 130 2.92 12.65 12.15
CA MET A 130 2.98 12.70 10.68
C MET A 130 2.22 11.55 10.01
N MET A 131 2.12 10.40 10.68
CA MET A 131 1.52 9.21 10.07
C MET A 131 0.04 9.35 9.76
N GLU A 132 -0.74 9.97 10.63
CA GLU A 132 -2.19 10.08 10.43
C GLU A 132 -2.58 11.03 9.29
N PRO A 133 -1.99 12.24 9.17
CA PRO A 133 -2.18 13.09 7.99
C PRO A 133 -1.77 12.39 6.69
N LEU A 134 -0.62 11.70 6.65
CA LEU A 134 -0.17 10.94 5.49
C LEU A 134 -1.14 9.82 5.12
N ARG A 135 -1.67 9.10 6.13
CA ARG A 135 -2.66 8.05 5.91
C ARG A 135 -3.94 8.61 5.30
N LYS A 136 -4.44 9.71 5.84
CA LYS A 136 -5.66 10.36 5.36
C LYS A 136 -5.49 10.80 3.91
N GLU A 137 -4.39 11.45 3.59
CA GLU A 137 -4.08 11.92 2.25
C GLU A 137 -3.94 10.76 1.25
N LEU A 138 -3.17 9.71 1.61
CA LEU A 138 -3.01 8.55 0.74
C LEU A 138 -4.33 7.81 0.53
N SER A 139 -5.15 7.65 1.59
CA SER A 139 -6.46 7.00 1.49
C SER A 139 -7.41 7.77 0.58
N ALA A 140 -7.41 9.11 0.66
CA ALA A 140 -8.21 9.95 -0.21
C ALA A 140 -7.81 9.75 -1.69
N ARG A 141 -6.51 9.85 -2.01
CA ARG A 141 -6.01 9.63 -3.37
C ARG A 141 -6.27 8.22 -3.89
N MET A 142 -6.17 7.19 -3.04
CA MET A 142 -6.44 5.81 -3.45
C MET A 142 -7.92 5.58 -3.72
N SER A 143 -8.83 6.14 -2.94
CA SER A 143 -10.28 5.98 -3.15
C SER A 143 -10.79 6.61 -4.45
N GLU A 144 -10.05 7.53 -5.05
CA GLU A 144 -10.37 8.14 -6.35
C GLU A 144 -9.96 7.26 -7.55
N LEU A 145 -9.16 6.19 -7.33
CA LEU A 145 -8.56 5.41 -8.41
C LEU A 145 -9.36 4.18 -8.82
N PHE A 146 -10.48 3.92 -8.18
CA PHE A 146 -11.36 2.79 -8.48
C PHE A 146 -12.82 3.13 -8.17
N SER A 147 -13.72 2.31 -8.68
CA SER A 147 -15.16 2.45 -8.42
C SER A 147 -15.47 2.17 -6.94
N TYR A 148 -15.27 3.20 -6.12
CA TYR A 148 -15.42 3.10 -4.66
C TYR A 148 -16.88 2.96 -4.27
N LEU A 149 -17.22 1.83 -3.68
CA LEU A 149 -18.52 1.56 -3.08
C LEU A 149 -18.33 1.31 -1.59
N PRO A 150 -18.86 2.19 -0.70
CA PRO A 150 -18.78 1.97 0.73
C PRO A 150 -19.51 0.68 1.13
N ASP A 151 -18.96 -0.01 2.12
CA ASP A 151 -19.59 -1.19 2.67
C ASP A 151 -20.98 -0.83 3.28
N GLY A 152 -21.98 -1.62 2.97
CA GLY A 152 -23.37 -1.46 3.43
C GLY A 152 -24.20 -2.67 3.08
N GLU A 153 -25.41 -2.76 3.65
CA GLU A 153 -26.34 -3.87 3.38
C GLU A 153 -26.75 -3.96 1.90
N ASP A 154 -26.73 -2.83 1.21
CA ASP A 154 -27.08 -2.67 -0.21
C ASP A 154 -25.88 -2.72 -1.18
N LEU A 155 -24.68 -3.12 -0.70
CA LEU A 155 -23.47 -3.16 -1.52
C LEU A 155 -23.62 -4.00 -2.79
N GLN A 156 -24.27 -5.17 -2.67
CA GLN A 156 -24.46 -6.07 -3.80
C GLN A 156 -25.40 -5.48 -4.86
N ASP A 157 -26.43 -4.77 -4.43
CA ASP A 157 -27.39 -4.12 -5.34
C ASP A 157 -26.73 -2.95 -6.06
N ARG A 158 -25.98 -2.13 -5.34
CA ARG A 158 -25.18 -1.03 -5.90
C ARG A 158 -24.16 -1.54 -6.92
N TRP A 159 -23.46 -2.63 -6.60
CA TRP A 159 -22.50 -3.23 -7.53
C TRP A 159 -23.18 -3.77 -8.79
N THR A 160 -24.35 -4.37 -8.64
CA THR A 160 -25.15 -4.83 -9.78
C THR A 160 -25.57 -3.67 -10.68
N LEU A 161 -25.98 -2.53 -10.10
CA LEU A 161 -26.28 -1.32 -10.86
C LEU A 161 -25.06 -0.78 -11.60
N VAL A 162 -23.91 -0.69 -10.95
CA VAL A 162 -22.66 -0.24 -11.60
C VAL A 162 -22.30 -1.13 -12.79
N LYS A 163 -22.42 -2.45 -12.65
CA LYS A 163 -22.20 -3.40 -13.74
C LYS A 163 -23.17 -3.20 -14.91
N MET A 164 -24.43 -2.90 -14.64
CA MET A 164 -25.42 -2.63 -15.69
C MET A 164 -25.18 -1.33 -16.43
N MET A 165 -24.58 -0.34 -15.76
CA MET A 165 -24.27 0.97 -16.36
C MET A 165 -22.94 0.99 -17.12
N SER A 166 -22.09 0.00 -16.94
CA SER A 166 -20.75 -0.12 -17.54
C SER A 166 -20.72 -0.93 -18.84
N VAL A 167 -21.88 -1.28 -19.39
CA VAL A 167 -22.03 -2.02 -20.67
C VAL A 167 -22.15 -1.07 -21.85
#